data_eb259db94877db9e1e879118ea6823d1
#
_entry.id   eb259db94877db9e1e879118ea6823d1
#
_cell.length_a   1.000
_cell.length_b   1.000
_cell.length_c   1.000
_cell.angle_alpha   90.00
_cell.angle_beta   90.00
_cell.angle_gamma   90.00
#
_symmetry.space_group_name_H-M   'P 1'
#
loop_
_entity.id
_entity.type
_entity.pdbx_description
1 polymer ?
#
loop_
_entity_poly.entity_id
_entity_poly.type
_entity_poly.pdbx_seq_one_letter_code
_entity_poly.pdbx_strand_id
1 'polypeptide(L)'
;MQIEKFLISRDPVWYHAWPDIALTHSGKLVCVFNECTHHCGRPHSRIMLCESVDRGRTWTPKHPLTESTDNLTYYYNCPRISVLEDNRIVIAVDRIPAEGESTGIGKSGNFLYVSEDDGQTWQEPVQVPLYGIVPSKLTVLDNGRWLLAAHRFFNDSLSEYLIYSDDRGKTWSREILLAHDLRYQLCEVSLLPLGNGVVAALLRENSGQGLDCLKALSYDNGETWSELTALPLPGCHRPVAGQLNDGRFFITYRFHQGGAGGMGCSSQNLFSAITDRASLLSSSRKEAHMRIIPLDYDGAAKADTGYSGWIQFADGEIYVVNYIVDDHRDRGQIRGYSLRLACGERGTCCDVCPTPEVGIVKCGILPE
;
A
#
# COMPACT_ATOMS: atom_id res chain seq x y z
N MET A 1 9.18 20.35 5.07
CA MET A 1 7.96 19.54 5.33
C MET A 1 8.08 19.01 6.75
N GLN A 2 7.08 19.25 7.59
CA GLN A 2 7.01 18.68 8.94
C GLN A 2 6.19 17.39 8.85
N ILE A 3 6.64 16.33 9.53
CA ILE A 3 5.93 15.05 9.65
C ILE A 3 5.66 14.82 11.13
N GLU A 4 4.39 14.72 11.49
CA GLU A 4 3.98 14.34 12.84
C GLU A 4 3.76 12.83 12.89
N LYS A 5 4.24 12.19 13.97
CA LYS A 5 4.18 10.72 14.12
C LYS A 5 3.27 10.36 15.30
N PHE A 6 2.45 9.33 15.10
CA PHE A 6 1.47 8.83 16.08
C PHE A 6 1.62 7.32 16.25
N LEU A 7 1.48 6.84 17.48
CA LEU A 7 1.37 5.41 17.73
C LEU A 7 -0.09 4.99 17.53
N ILE A 8 -0.34 4.04 16.64
CA ILE A 8 -1.68 3.46 16.41
C ILE A 8 -1.85 2.19 17.24
N SER A 9 -0.91 1.26 17.14
CA SER A 9 -0.98 0.00 17.85
C SER A 9 0.40 -0.57 18.16
N ARG A 10 0.62 -0.98 19.40
CA ARG A 10 1.83 -1.64 19.89
C ARG A 10 1.42 -2.74 20.87
N ASP A 11 2.08 -3.89 20.80
CA ASP A 11 1.79 -5.01 21.69
C ASP A 11 3.09 -5.65 22.19
N PRO A 12 3.22 -5.98 23.49
CA PRO A 12 4.45 -6.56 24.02
C PRO A 12 4.66 -8.03 23.60
N VAL A 13 3.61 -8.71 23.11
CA VAL A 13 3.61 -10.13 22.74
C VAL A 13 3.53 -10.32 21.25
N TRP A 14 2.64 -9.59 20.57
CA TRP A 14 2.31 -9.82 19.19
C TRP A 14 3.03 -8.87 18.23
N TYR A 15 3.33 -9.37 17.05
CA TYR A 15 3.88 -8.63 15.92
C TYR A 15 2.73 -8.01 15.13
N HIS A 16 2.72 -6.69 14.97
CA HIS A 16 1.74 -5.96 14.16
C HIS A 16 2.37 -5.55 12.83
N ALA A 17 1.73 -5.91 11.71
CA ALA A 17 2.30 -5.66 10.39
C ALA A 17 1.26 -5.41 9.30
N TRP A 18 1.74 -4.95 8.17
CA TRP A 18 1.02 -4.78 6.89
C TRP A 18 -0.27 -3.98 7.00
N PRO A 19 -0.24 -2.78 7.60
CA PRO A 19 -1.44 -1.97 7.75
C PRO A 19 -1.91 -1.41 6.42
N ASP A 20 -3.20 -1.09 6.40
CA ASP A 20 -3.81 -0.22 5.43
C ASP A 20 -4.84 0.69 6.11
N ILE A 21 -5.26 1.76 5.43
CA ILE A 21 -6.15 2.77 5.99
C ILE A 21 -7.18 3.21 4.96
N ALA A 22 -8.37 3.53 5.48
CA ALA A 22 -9.41 4.19 4.71
C ALA A 22 -10.04 5.33 5.51
N LEU A 23 -10.52 6.35 4.79
CA LEU A 23 -11.35 7.43 5.29
C LEU A 23 -12.79 7.12 4.88
N THR A 24 -13.67 6.93 5.85
CA THR A 24 -15.09 6.66 5.57
C THR A 24 -15.84 7.96 5.23
N HIS A 25 -17.02 7.84 4.68
CA HIS A 25 -17.86 9.00 4.36
C HIS A 25 -18.34 9.76 5.62
N SER A 26 -18.36 9.10 6.78
CA SER A 26 -18.62 9.76 8.06
C SER A 26 -17.44 10.61 8.57
N GLY A 27 -16.27 10.53 7.90
CA GLY A 27 -15.03 11.20 8.32
C GLY A 27 -14.19 10.38 9.30
N LYS A 28 -14.57 9.14 9.60
CA LYS A 28 -13.83 8.22 10.47
C LYS A 28 -12.67 7.59 9.69
N LEU A 29 -11.51 7.46 10.31
CA LEU A 29 -10.40 6.63 9.82
C LEU A 29 -10.55 5.21 10.35
N VAL A 30 -10.37 4.22 9.46
CA VAL A 30 -10.28 2.82 9.83
C VAL A 30 -8.92 2.29 9.39
N CYS A 31 -8.10 1.87 10.35
CA CYS A 31 -6.83 1.21 10.11
C CYS A 31 -6.99 -0.29 10.30
N VAL A 32 -6.67 -1.07 9.30
CA VAL A 32 -6.65 -2.54 9.32
C VAL A 32 -5.21 -3.04 9.29
N PHE A 33 -4.89 -4.09 10.05
CA PHE A 33 -3.56 -4.68 10.06
C PHE A 33 -3.58 -6.14 10.51
N ASN A 34 -2.49 -6.86 10.23
CA ASN A 34 -2.30 -8.22 10.73
C ASN A 34 -1.63 -8.17 12.10
N GLU A 35 -2.14 -8.96 13.04
CA GLU A 35 -1.49 -9.33 14.28
C GLU A 35 -1.05 -10.78 14.17
N CYS A 36 0.24 -11.07 14.40
CA CYS A 36 0.78 -12.41 14.25
C CYS A 36 1.95 -12.67 15.21
N THR A 37 2.48 -13.90 15.18
CA THR A 37 3.62 -14.27 16.02
C THR A 37 4.90 -13.56 15.55
N HIS A 38 5.21 -13.65 14.27
CA HIS A 38 6.38 -13.04 13.61
C HIS A 38 6.07 -12.74 12.16
N HIS A 39 6.96 -12.03 11.48
CA HIS A 39 6.84 -11.76 10.04
C HIS A 39 6.81 -13.08 9.23
N CYS A 40 7.67 -14.01 9.56
CA CYS A 40 7.68 -15.38 9.02
C CYS A 40 7.37 -16.39 10.13
N GLY A 41 6.69 -17.50 9.79
CA GLY A 41 6.29 -18.50 10.78
C GLY A 41 5.17 -17.96 11.69
N ARG A 42 3.94 -18.01 11.21
CA ARG A 42 2.76 -17.36 11.83
C ARG A 42 1.73 -18.37 12.32
N PRO A 43 2.07 -19.20 13.34
CA PRO A 43 1.08 -20.13 13.92
C PRO A 43 -0.13 -19.37 14.50
N HIS A 44 0.09 -18.16 15.04
CA HIS A 44 -0.97 -17.23 15.40
C HIS A 44 -1.04 -16.12 14.37
N SER A 45 -2.23 -15.86 13.85
CA SER A 45 -2.51 -14.74 12.94
C SER A 45 -3.99 -14.35 13.03
N ARG A 46 -4.27 -13.06 13.05
CA ARG A 46 -5.63 -12.51 12.92
C ARG A 46 -5.59 -11.09 12.37
N ILE A 47 -6.69 -10.66 11.78
CA ILE A 47 -6.83 -9.30 11.27
C ILE A 47 -7.46 -8.41 12.34
N MET A 48 -6.83 -7.27 12.59
CA MET A 48 -7.22 -6.31 13.62
C MET A 48 -7.62 -4.98 12.99
N LEU A 49 -8.49 -4.26 13.70
CA LEU A 49 -8.96 -2.92 13.37
C LEU A 49 -8.65 -1.95 14.52
N CYS A 50 -8.33 -0.71 14.16
CA CYS A 50 -8.36 0.47 15.03
C CYS A 50 -9.09 1.59 14.30
N GLU A 51 -9.78 2.44 15.02
CA GLU A 51 -10.56 3.55 14.47
C GLU A 51 -10.14 4.89 15.07
N SER A 52 -10.27 5.97 14.31
CA SER A 52 -10.02 7.34 14.76
C SER A 52 -11.08 8.28 14.22
N VAL A 53 -11.58 9.18 15.07
CA VAL A 53 -12.53 10.24 14.70
C VAL A 53 -11.92 11.66 14.79
N ASP A 54 -10.65 11.74 15.14
CA ASP A 54 -9.90 12.98 15.30
C ASP A 54 -8.72 13.10 14.32
N ARG A 55 -8.91 12.53 13.12
CA ARG A 55 -7.92 12.56 12.02
C ARG A 55 -6.63 11.82 12.36
N GLY A 56 -6.71 10.74 13.14
CA GLY A 56 -5.58 9.90 13.47
C GLY A 56 -4.69 10.40 14.61
N ARG A 57 -5.15 11.38 15.39
CA ARG A 57 -4.42 11.86 16.59
C ARG A 57 -4.54 10.89 17.74
N THR A 58 -5.74 10.30 17.90
CA THR A 58 -6.00 9.20 18.84
C THR A 58 -6.72 8.06 18.15
N TRP A 59 -6.58 6.86 18.70
CA TRP A 59 -7.10 5.63 18.12
C TRP A 59 -7.80 4.79 19.20
N THR A 60 -8.86 4.09 18.81
CA THR A 60 -9.49 3.09 19.66
C THR A 60 -8.51 1.98 20.01
N PRO A 61 -8.70 1.26 21.12
CA PRO A 61 -8.05 -0.02 21.33
C PRO A 61 -8.30 -0.94 20.11
N LYS A 62 -7.27 -1.74 19.73
CA LYS A 62 -7.43 -2.71 18.66
C LYS A 62 -8.53 -3.72 18.98
N HIS A 63 -9.32 -4.09 17.98
CA HIS A 63 -10.32 -5.16 18.08
C HIS A 63 -10.25 -6.08 16.84
N PRO A 64 -10.61 -7.36 16.98
CA PRO A 64 -10.45 -8.31 15.89
C PRO A 64 -11.55 -8.18 14.82
N LEU A 65 -11.16 -8.24 13.53
CA LEU A 65 -12.06 -8.52 12.42
C LEU A 65 -12.27 -10.03 12.26
N THR A 66 -11.24 -10.82 12.55
CA THR A 66 -11.26 -12.28 12.38
C THR A 66 -10.90 -12.98 13.67
N GLU A 67 -11.34 -14.23 13.82
CA GLU A 67 -10.83 -15.12 14.85
C GLU A 67 -9.32 -15.39 14.64
N SER A 68 -8.66 -15.85 15.71
CA SER A 68 -7.29 -16.30 15.65
C SER A 68 -7.16 -17.59 14.82
N THR A 69 -6.05 -17.73 14.11
CA THR A 69 -5.72 -18.95 13.36
C THR A 69 -5.02 -20.01 14.18
N ASP A 70 -4.95 -19.86 15.50
CA ASP A 70 -4.39 -20.87 16.39
C ASP A 70 -5.06 -22.23 16.15
N ASN A 71 -4.25 -23.23 15.76
CA ASN A 71 -4.70 -24.56 15.39
C ASN A 71 -5.48 -24.68 14.07
N LEU A 72 -5.48 -23.67 13.21
CA LEU A 72 -6.06 -23.74 11.87
C LEU A 72 -5.02 -24.22 10.84
N THR A 73 -5.52 -24.63 9.69
CA THR A 73 -4.70 -25.11 8.57
C THR A 73 -4.24 -23.98 7.65
N TYR A 74 -4.51 -22.74 8.01
CA TYR A 74 -4.13 -21.55 7.27
C TYR A 74 -3.81 -20.39 8.24
N TYR A 75 -3.18 -19.35 7.72
CA TYR A 75 -2.98 -18.09 8.42
C TYR A 75 -3.39 -16.92 7.53
N TYR A 76 -3.80 -15.80 8.15
CA TYR A 76 -4.06 -14.56 7.46
C TYR A 76 -2.77 -13.82 7.13
N ASN A 77 -2.79 -13.08 6.03
CA ASN A 77 -1.62 -12.31 5.62
C ASN A 77 -1.93 -10.80 5.52
N CYS A 78 -1.96 -10.21 4.34
CA CYS A 78 -1.98 -8.76 4.17
C CYS A 78 -3.40 -8.22 3.91
N PRO A 79 -4.06 -7.57 4.88
CA PRO A 79 -5.35 -6.93 4.62
C PRO A 79 -5.18 -5.65 3.79
N ARG A 80 -6.20 -5.35 2.94
CA ARG A 80 -6.33 -4.10 2.20
C ARG A 80 -7.74 -3.58 2.29
N ILE A 81 -7.89 -2.31 2.67
CA ILE A 81 -9.20 -1.68 2.92
C ILE A 81 -9.53 -0.65 1.84
N SER A 82 -10.78 -0.68 1.37
CA SER A 82 -11.34 0.30 0.43
C SER A 82 -12.71 0.75 0.90
N VAL A 83 -13.01 2.03 0.72
CA VAL A 83 -14.37 2.58 0.91
C VAL A 83 -14.96 2.83 -0.47
N LEU A 84 -16.17 2.33 -0.68
CA LEU A 84 -16.88 2.42 -1.94
C LEU A 84 -17.81 3.64 -1.97
N GLU A 85 -18.22 4.08 -3.15
CA GLU A 85 -19.13 5.23 -3.31
C GLU A 85 -20.50 5.03 -2.63
N ASP A 86 -20.94 3.78 -2.50
CA ASP A 86 -22.19 3.41 -1.82
C ASP A 86 -22.03 3.24 -0.29
N ASN A 87 -20.95 3.75 0.29
CA ASN A 87 -20.57 3.72 1.70
C ASN A 87 -20.16 2.35 2.25
N ARG A 88 -20.16 1.30 1.44
CA ARG A 88 -19.63 0.01 1.89
C ARG A 88 -18.13 0.11 2.15
N ILE A 89 -17.68 -0.57 3.19
CA ILE A 89 -16.26 -0.77 3.44
C ILE A 89 -15.95 -2.21 3.05
N VAL A 90 -14.90 -2.40 2.24
CA VAL A 90 -14.46 -3.73 1.80
C VAL A 90 -13.02 -3.94 2.24
N ILE A 91 -12.76 -5.07 2.90
CA ILE A 91 -11.40 -5.49 3.26
C ILE A 91 -11.09 -6.79 2.49
N ALA A 92 -10.07 -6.73 1.63
CA ALA A 92 -9.51 -7.90 0.96
C ALA A 92 -8.41 -8.51 1.83
N VAL A 93 -8.46 -9.83 2.05
CA VAL A 93 -7.49 -10.57 2.87
C VAL A 93 -7.16 -11.90 2.19
N ASP A 94 -5.89 -12.24 2.13
CA ASP A 94 -5.46 -13.57 1.69
C ASP A 94 -5.30 -14.54 2.88
N ARG A 95 -5.70 -15.79 2.66
CA ARG A 95 -5.49 -16.93 3.56
C ARG A 95 -4.48 -17.86 2.94
N ILE A 96 -3.36 -18.07 3.60
CA ILE A 96 -2.25 -18.89 3.13
C ILE A 96 -2.29 -20.22 3.87
N PRO A 97 -2.28 -21.38 3.17
CA PRO A 97 -2.18 -22.67 3.82
C PRO A 97 -0.94 -22.79 4.71
N ALA A 98 -1.10 -23.30 5.94
CA ALA A 98 -0.02 -23.39 6.94
C ALA A 98 1.04 -24.43 6.58
N GLU A 99 0.67 -25.45 5.79
CA GLU A 99 1.59 -26.49 5.31
C GLU A 99 2.13 -26.14 3.93
N GLY A 100 3.45 -26.03 3.80
CA GLY A 100 4.16 -25.85 2.54
C GLY A 100 4.15 -24.41 2.00
N GLU A 101 4.83 -23.51 2.68
CA GLU A 101 4.92 -22.09 2.27
C GLU A 101 5.32 -21.89 0.79
N SER A 102 6.24 -22.70 0.25
CA SER A 102 6.65 -22.61 -1.16
C SER A 102 5.58 -23.11 -2.15
N THR A 103 4.72 -24.04 -1.74
CA THR A 103 3.61 -24.56 -2.55
C THR A 103 2.27 -23.91 -2.21
N GLY A 104 2.16 -23.27 -1.03
CA GLY A 104 0.97 -22.64 -0.51
C GLY A 104 0.57 -21.37 -1.25
N ILE A 105 1.54 -20.62 -1.79
CA ILE A 105 1.29 -19.34 -2.48
C ILE A 105 0.31 -19.52 -3.65
N GLY A 106 0.43 -20.58 -4.45
CA GLY A 106 -0.48 -20.87 -5.56
C GLY A 106 -1.87 -21.41 -5.13
N LYS A 107 -2.04 -21.77 -3.86
CA LYS A 107 -3.30 -22.27 -3.28
C LYS A 107 -3.95 -21.26 -2.32
N SER A 108 -3.31 -20.12 -2.11
CA SER A 108 -3.81 -19.08 -1.23
C SER A 108 -5.08 -18.47 -1.83
N GLY A 109 -6.17 -18.46 -1.07
CA GLY A 109 -7.44 -17.87 -1.48
C GLY A 109 -7.54 -16.41 -1.00
N ASN A 110 -8.22 -15.59 -1.78
CA ASN A 110 -8.53 -14.20 -1.42
C ASN A 110 -9.99 -14.08 -1.01
N PHE A 111 -10.25 -13.35 0.08
CA PHE A 111 -11.56 -13.20 0.72
C PHE A 111 -11.89 -11.72 0.87
N LEU A 112 -13.16 -11.36 0.64
CA LEU A 112 -13.69 -10.02 0.87
C LEU A 112 -14.57 -10.02 2.11
N TYR A 113 -14.25 -9.15 3.07
CA TYR A 113 -15.08 -8.80 4.22
C TYR A 113 -15.80 -7.49 3.88
N VAL A 114 -17.11 -7.42 4.07
CA VAL A 114 -17.92 -6.26 3.71
C VAL A 114 -18.66 -5.75 4.95
N SER A 115 -18.61 -4.43 5.16
CA SER A 115 -19.46 -3.72 6.11
C SER A 115 -20.35 -2.72 5.37
N GLU A 116 -21.62 -2.65 5.75
CA GLU A 116 -22.63 -1.71 5.23
C GLU A 116 -23.03 -0.64 6.25
N ASP A 117 -22.45 -0.68 7.45
CA ASP A 117 -22.79 0.16 8.61
C ASP A 117 -21.59 0.92 9.17
N ASP A 118 -20.71 1.40 8.28
CA ASP A 118 -19.53 2.18 8.63
C ASP A 118 -18.53 1.41 9.52
N GLY A 119 -18.41 0.08 9.32
CA GLY A 119 -17.46 -0.78 10.03
C GLY A 119 -17.93 -1.29 11.39
N GLN A 120 -19.20 -1.07 11.79
CA GLN A 120 -19.73 -1.55 13.05
C GLN A 120 -19.93 -3.07 13.05
N THR A 121 -20.43 -3.61 11.94
CA THR A 121 -20.57 -5.06 11.73
C THR A 121 -20.01 -5.48 10.38
N TRP A 122 -19.62 -6.74 10.28
CA TRP A 122 -19.01 -7.32 9.09
C TRP A 122 -19.77 -8.58 8.67
N GLN A 123 -20.03 -8.67 7.39
CA GLN A 123 -20.67 -9.86 6.79
C GLN A 123 -19.69 -11.04 6.78
N GLU A 124 -20.23 -12.26 6.65
CA GLU A 124 -19.39 -13.44 6.40
C GLU A 124 -18.51 -13.24 5.16
N PRO A 125 -17.22 -13.55 5.24
CA PRO A 125 -16.30 -13.31 4.14
C PRO A 125 -16.62 -14.17 2.92
N VAL A 126 -16.60 -13.55 1.74
CA VAL A 126 -16.81 -14.23 0.47
C VAL A 126 -15.45 -14.47 -0.20
N GLN A 127 -15.18 -15.74 -0.54
CA GLN A 127 -14.01 -16.07 -1.36
C GLN A 127 -14.25 -15.64 -2.81
N VAL A 128 -13.27 -14.95 -3.38
CA VAL A 128 -13.24 -14.58 -4.80
C VAL A 128 -12.38 -15.55 -5.61
N PRO A 129 -12.59 -15.69 -6.93
CA PRO A 129 -11.84 -16.64 -7.76
C PRO A 129 -10.47 -16.09 -8.18
N LEU A 130 -9.72 -15.59 -7.21
CA LEU A 130 -8.35 -15.10 -7.34
C LEU A 130 -7.45 -15.89 -6.40
N TYR A 131 -6.40 -16.49 -6.95
CA TYR A 131 -5.43 -17.26 -6.18
C TYR A 131 -4.08 -16.53 -6.15
N GLY A 132 -3.44 -16.56 -5.02
CA GLY A 132 -2.18 -15.85 -4.78
C GLY A 132 -2.21 -15.11 -3.45
N ILE A 133 -1.10 -14.44 -3.14
CA ILE A 133 -0.92 -13.71 -1.88
C ILE A 133 -0.84 -12.21 -2.10
N VAL A 134 -0.96 -11.47 -1.00
CA VAL A 134 -0.81 -10.01 -0.91
C VAL A 134 -1.72 -9.29 -1.91
N PRO A 135 -3.05 -9.34 -1.71
CA PRO A 135 -3.97 -8.68 -2.63
C PRO A 135 -3.71 -7.18 -2.75
N SER A 136 -4.06 -6.63 -3.90
CA SER A 136 -4.17 -5.18 -4.07
C SER A 136 -5.34 -4.63 -3.25
N LYS A 137 -5.45 -3.30 -3.12
CA LYS A 137 -6.73 -2.70 -2.76
C LYS A 137 -7.79 -3.07 -3.81
N LEU A 138 -9.03 -3.27 -3.37
CA LEU A 138 -10.15 -3.30 -4.30
C LEU A 138 -10.25 -1.93 -4.96
N THR A 139 -10.04 -1.88 -6.27
CA THR A 139 -9.98 -0.64 -7.05
C THR A 139 -11.25 -0.54 -7.90
N VAL A 140 -11.98 0.56 -7.78
CA VAL A 140 -13.17 0.85 -8.59
C VAL A 140 -12.81 1.84 -9.69
N LEU A 141 -13.15 1.52 -10.93
CA LEU A 141 -12.92 2.36 -12.09
C LEU A 141 -14.13 3.29 -12.35
N ASP A 142 -13.94 4.34 -13.18
CA ASP A 142 -14.96 5.33 -13.52
C ASP A 142 -16.23 4.70 -14.16
N ASN A 143 -16.09 3.54 -14.82
CA ASN A 143 -17.21 2.80 -15.38
C ASN A 143 -17.92 1.86 -14.38
N GLY A 144 -17.52 1.88 -13.11
CA GLY A 144 -18.04 1.05 -12.03
C GLY A 144 -17.43 -0.35 -11.93
N ARG A 145 -16.47 -0.72 -12.80
CA ARG A 145 -15.76 -2.00 -12.73
C ARG A 145 -14.87 -2.07 -11.50
N TRP A 146 -14.91 -3.20 -10.82
CA TRP A 146 -14.00 -3.52 -9.71
C TRP A 146 -12.82 -4.33 -10.20
N LEU A 147 -11.62 -3.98 -9.75
CA LEU A 147 -10.39 -4.71 -10.01
C LEU A 147 -9.80 -5.23 -8.71
N LEU A 148 -9.32 -6.46 -8.71
CA LEU A 148 -8.55 -7.05 -7.61
C LEU A 148 -7.42 -7.90 -8.18
N ALA A 149 -6.20 -7.75 -7.64
CA ALA A 149 -5.02 -8.46 -8.10
C ALA A 149 -4.29 -9.14 -6.95
N ALA A 150 -3.54 -10.21 -7.24
CA ALA A 150 -2.67 -10.92 -6.31
C ALA A 150 -1.56 -11.63 -7.09
N HIS A 151 -0.42 -11.90 -6.43
CA HIS A 151 0.69 -12.56 -7.08
C HIS A 151 0.89 -14.01 -6.63
N ARG A 152 1.46 -14.81 -7.53
CA ARG A 152 1.92 -16.17 -7.28
C ARG A 152 3.01 -16.58 -8.26
N PHE A 153 3.65 -17.71 -8.02
CA PHE A 153 4.59 -18.28 -8.98
C PHE A 153 3.88 -18.80 -10.24
N PHE A 154 4.45 -18.50 -11.38
CA PHE A 154 4.13 -19.05 -12.68
C PHE A 154 5.42 -19.25 -13.47
N ASN A 155 5.69 -20.50 -13.91
CA ASN A 155 6.91 -20.85 -14.65
C ASN A 155 8.21 -20.30 -14.01
N ASP A 156 8.40 -20.59 -12.73
CA ASP A 156 9.59 -20.22 -11.94
C ASP A 156 9.79 -18.71 -11.69
N SER A 157 8.80 -17.88 -12.03
CA SER A 157 8.82 -16.44 -11.77
C SER A 157 7.59 -16.01 -10.97
N LEU A 158 7.77 -15.06 -10.05
CA LEU A 158 6.64 -14.36 -9.43
C LEU A 158 5.94 -13.53 -10.50
N SER A 159 4.62 -13.67 -10.56
CA SER A 159 3.76 -13.08 -11.59
C SER A 159 2.49 -12.56 -10.97
N GLU A 160 1.97 -11.47 -11.51
CA GLU A 160 0.77 -10.80 -11.02
C GLU A 160 -0.45 -11.20 -11.83
N TYR A 161 -1.54 -11.49 -11.13
CA TYR A 161 -2.84 -11.88 -11.69
C TYR A 161 -3.92 -10.90 -11.25
N LEU A 162 -4.94 -10.75 -12.07
CA LEU A 162 -6.05 -9.84 -11.84
C LEU A 162 -7.37 -10.52 -12.18
N ILE A 163 -8.41 -10.17 -11.43
CA ILE A 163 -9.82 -10.41 -11.78
C ILE A 163 -10.59 -9.10 -11.78
N TYR A 164 -11.66 -9.03 -12.53
CA TYR A 164 -12.59 -7.89 -12.48
C TYR A 164 -14.03 -8.32 -12.31
N SER A 165 -14.86 -7.41 -11.82
CA SER A 165 -16.30 -7.55 -11.69
C SER A 165 -16.99 -6.31 -12.24
N ASP A 166 -18.02 -6.53 -13.08
CA ASP A 166 -18.86 -5.46 -13.65
C ASP A 166 -20.22 -5.34 -12.94
N ASP A 167 -20.45 -6.14 -11.90
CA ASP A 167 -21.71 -6.21 -11.16
C ASP A 167 -21.55 -6.04 -9.65
N ARG A 168 -20.51 -5.25 -9.25
CA ARG A 168 -20.18 -4.90 -7.86
C ARG A 168 -19.84 -6.11 -6.99
N GLY A 169 -19.08 -7.05 -7.55
CA GLY A 169 -18.54 -8.21 -6.84
C GLY A 169 -19.48 -9.41 -6.75
N LYS A 170 -20.64 -9.40 -7.45
CA LYS A 170 -21.55 -10.57 -7.50
C LYS A 170 -20.97 -11.69 -8.35
N THR A 171 -20.39 -11.33 -9.50
CA THR A 171 -19.65 -12.26 -10.36
C THR A 171 -18.28 -11.68 -10.73
N TRP A 172 -17.34 -12.56 -11.06
CA TRP A 172 -15.97 -12.20 -11.38
C TRP A 172 -15.53 -12.81 -12.71
N SER A 173 -14.66 -12.13 -13.41
CA SER A 173 -14.01 -12.64 -14.61
C SER A 173 -13.14 -13.86 -14.31
N ARG A 174 -12.67 -14.52 -15.37
CA ARG A 174 -11.50 -15.41 -15.27
C ARG A 174 -10.28 -14.58 -14.86
N GLU A 175 -9.30 -15.24 -14.25
CA GLU A 175 -8.01 -14.60 -13.97
C GLU A 175 -7.34 -14.15 -15.28
N ILE A 176 -6.78 -12.95 -15.24
CA ILE A 176 -5.98 -12.35 -16.29
C ILE A 176 -4.53 -12.32 -15.78
N LEU A 177 -3.58 -12.78 -16.58
CA LEU A 177 -2.16 -12.60 -16.32
C LEU A 177 -1.82 -11.13 -16.58
N LEU A 178 -1.71 -10.35 -15.51
CA LEU A 178 -1.42 -8.93 -15.58
C LEU A 178 0.04 -8.67 -16.00
N ALA A 179 0.97 -9.38 -15.37
CA ALA A 179 2.39 -9.22 -15.63
C ALA A 179 3.16 -10.52 -15.36
N HIS A 180 3.99 -10.89 -16.32
CA HIS A 180 4.93 -12.02 -16.22
C HIS A 180 6.14 -11.75 -17.11
N ASP A 181 7.35 -11.93 -16.56
CA ASP A 181 8.58 -11.86 -17.31
C ASP A 181 9.68 -12.60 -16.55
N LEU A 182 10.33 -13.56 -17.18
CA LEU A 182 11.37 -14.40 -16.55
C LEU A 182 12.61 -13.61 -16.11
N ARG A 183 12.79 -12.38 -16.59
CA ARG A 183 13.86 -11.47 -16.15
C ARG A 183 13.61 -10.88 -14.76
N TYR A 184 12.36 -10.95 -14.27
CA TYR A 184 11.89 -10.26 -13.07
C TYR A 184 11.13 -11.18 -12.13
N GLN A 185 11.02 -10.77 -10.87
CA GLN A 185 10.16 -11.39 -9.86
C GLN A 185 9.08 -10.37 -9.46
N LEU A 186 7.94 -10.41 -10.18
CA LEU A 186 6.89 -9.39 -10.10
C LEU A 186 5.88 -9.72 -9.01
N CYS A 187 5.62 -8.77 -8.11
CA CYS A 187 4.66 -8.99 -7.03
C CYS A 187 4.09 -7.67 -6.48
N GLU A 188 3.11 -7.80 -5.58
CA GLU A 188 2.60 -6.73 -4.71
C GLU A 188 2.15 -5.48 -5.47
N VAL A 189 1.31 -5.66 -6.46
CA VAL A 189 0.86 -4.59 -7.34
C VAL A 189 0.02 -3.52 -6.62
N SER A 190 0.19 -2.27 -7.04
CA SER A 190 -0.75 -1.18 -6.81
C SER A 190 -1.45 -0.83 -8.12
N LEU A 191 -2.77 -1.01 -8.16
CA LEU A 191 -3.60 -0.60 -9.29
C LEU A 191 -3.98 0.87 -9.13
N LEU A 192 -3.65 1.69 -10.13
CA LEU A 192 -3.88 3.14 -10.11
C LEU A 192 -4.72 3.55 -11.31
N PRO A 193 -6.02 3.86 -11.12
CA PRO A 193 -6.84 4.43 -12.17
C PRO A 193 -6.30 5.80 -12.60
N LEU A 194 -6.16 5.97 -13.91
CA LEU A 194 -5.76 7.24 -14.51
C LEU A 194 -6.92 7.93 -15.26
N GLY A 195 -8.14 7.37 -15.19
CA GLY A 195 -9.33 7.85 -15.86
C GLY A 195 -9.43 7.43 -17.32
N ASN A 196 -10.65 7.49 -17.89
CA ASN A 196 -10.94 7.11 -19.29
C ASN A 196 -10.52 5.67 -19.64
N GLY A 197 -10.68 4.73 -18.73
CA GLY A 197 -10.34 3.32 -18.93
C GLY A 197 -8.84 3.00 -18.83
N VAL A 198 -8.00 4.00 -18.54
CA VAL A 198 -6.56 3.81 -18.35
C VAL A 198 -6.26 3.43 -16.91
N VAL A 199 -5.49 2.36 -16.71
CA VAL A 199 -5.01 1.89 -15.41
C VAL A 199 -3.51 1.66 -15.47
N ALA A 200 -2.78 2.18 -14.49
CA ALA A 200 -1.38 1.83 -14.28
C ALA A 200 -1.27 0.77 -13.16
N ALA A 201 -0.55 -0.31 -13.43
CA ALA A 201 -0.13 -1.30 -12.45
C ALA A 201 1.31 -1.03 -12.05
N LEU A 202 1.56 -0.65 -10.80
CA LEU A 202 2.90 -0.45 -10.27
C LEU A 202 3.30 -1.71 -9.49
N LEU A 203 4.41 -2.32 -9.87
CA LEU A 203 4.82 -3.65 -9.43
C LEU A 203 6.15 -3.60 -8.68
N ARG A 204 6.20 -4.23 -7.51
CA ARG A 204 7.47 -4.54 -6.85
C ARG A 204 8.27 -5.50 -7.72
N GLU A 205 9.55 -5.22 -7.89
CA GLU A 205 10.53 -6.15 -8.43
C GLU A 205 11.31 -6.80 -7.27
N ASN A 206 11.25 -8.12 -7.15
CA ASN A 206 11.71 -8.86 -5.97
C ASN A 206 12.91 -9.80 -6.26
N SER A 207 13.64 -9.61 -7.35
CA SER A 207 14.81 -10.45 -7.69
C SER A 207 15.99 -10.25 -6.73
N GLY A 208 15.99 -9.18 -5.96
CA GLY A 208 17.12 -8.81 -5.11
C GLY A 208 18.26 -8.10 -5.84
N GLN A 209 18.06 -7.65 -7.06
CA GLN A 209 19.08 -6.96 -7.86
C GLN A 209 19.05 -5.43 -7.69
N GLY A 210 18.16 -4.88 -6.87
CA GLY A 210 18.03 -3.43 -6.65
C GLY A 210 17.45 -2.68 -7.83
N LEU A 211 16.64 -3.35 -8.63
CA LEU A 211 16.01 -2.76 -9.79
C LEU A 211 14.93 -1.75 -9.39
N ASP A 212 14.52 -0.94 -10.35
CA ASP A 212 13.42 -0.01 -10.18
C ASP A 212 12.06 -0.72 -10.03
N CYS A 213 11.07 0.00 -9.49
CA CYS A 213 9.67 -0.35 -9.62
C CYS A 213 9.32 -0.54 -11.11
N LEU A 214 8.60 -1.60 -11.45
CA LEU A 214 8.11 -1.81 -12.79
C LEU A 214 6.64 -1.38 -12.91
N LYS A 215 6.21 -1.03 -14.10
CA LYS A 215 4.81 -0.75 -14.39
C LYS A 215 4.36 -1.39 -15.68
N ALA A 216 3.07 -1.72 -15.74
CA ALA A 216 2.32 -2.01 -16.96
C ALA A 216 1.13 -1.07 -17.06
N LEU A 217 0.67 -0.79 -18.27
CA LEU A 217 -0.50 0.05 -18.54
C LEU A 217 -1.60 -0.77 -19.21
N SER A 218 -2.82 -0.57 -18.77
CA SER A 218 -4.02 -0.99 -19.47
C SER A 218 -4.74 0.23 -20.03
N TYR A 219 -5.33 0.10 -21.22
CA TYR A 219 -6.13 1.12 -21.88
C TYR A 219 -7.59 0.68 -22.12
N ASP A 220 -7.97 -0.46 -21.54
CA ASP A 220 -9.25 -1.12 -21.73
C ASP A 220 -9.88 -1.60 -20.41
N ASN A 221 -9.73 -0.79 -19.35
CA ASN A 221 -10.27 -1.07 -18.01
C ASN A 221 -9.72 -2.36 -17.38
N GLY A 222 -8.45 -2.70 -17.63
CA GLY A 222 -7.76 -3.81 -17.00
C GLY A 222 -7.88 -5.15 -17.72
N GLU A 223 -8.41 -5.20 -18.95
CA GLU A 223 -8.55 -6.45 -19.71
C GLU A 223 -7.24 -6.91 -20.35
N THR A 224 -6.47 -5.95 -20.89
CA THR A 224 -5.14 -6.22 -21.45
C THR A 224 -4.08 -5.26 -20.90
N TRP A 225 -2.83 -5.67 -20.92
CA TRP A 225 -1.72 -4.94 -20.30
C TRP A 225 -0.53 -4.81 -21.27
N SER A 226 0.13 -3.67 -21.20
CA SER A 226 1.32 -3.37 -21.98
C SER A 226 2.53 -4.19 -21.53
N GLU A 227 3.60 -4.14 -22.29
CA GLU A 227 4.93 -4.54 -21.83
C GLU A 227 5.35 -3.73 -20.60
N LEU A 228 6.27 -4.32 -19.81
CA LEU A 228 6.80 -3.71 -18.59
C LEU A 228 7.75 -2.56 -18.92
N THR A 229 7.62 -1.49 -18.18
CA THR A 229 8.52 -0.35 -18.20
C THR A 229 8.97 0.04 -16.81
N ALA A 230 10.21 0.51 -16.64
CA ALA A 230 10.73 0.92 -15.35
C ALA A 230 10.25 2.33 -14.96
N LEU A 231 9.90 2.51 -13.70
CA LEU A 231 9.76 3.81 -13.05
C LEU A 231 11.03 4.12 -12.25
N PRO A 232 11.51 5.38 -12.18
CA PRO A 232 12.72 5.72 -11.44
C PRO A 232 12.53 5.70 -9.91
N LEU A 233 12.13 4.55 -9.39
CA LEU A 233 11.96 4.24 -7.97
C LEU A 233 12.79 3.00 -7.59
N PRO A 234 14.10 3.16 -7.40
CA PRO A 234 14.98 2.04 -7.06
C PRO A 234 14.63 1.46 -5.69
N GLY A 235 14.69 0.14 -5.58
CA GLY A 235 14.42 -0.57 -4.33
C GLY A 235 13.00 -0.40 -3.81
N CYS A 236 12.05 -0.10 -4.69
CA CYS A 236 10.64 0.12 -4.34
C CYS A 236 9.95 -1.21 -4.10
N HIS A 237 9.64 -1.51 -2.85
CA HIS A 237 8.85 -2.65 -2.45
C HIS A 237 7.46 -2.19 -1.97
N ARG A 238 6.42 -2.93 -2.37
CA ARG A 238 5.02 -2.66 -2.01
C ARG A 238 4.61 -1.21 -2.26
N PRO A 239 4.61 -0.74 -3.52
CA PRO A 239 4.09 0.58 -3.83
C PRO A 239 2.59 0.67 -3.46
N VAL A 240 2.16 1.82 -2.94
CA VAL A 240 0.75 2.16 -2.72
C VAL A 240 0.51 3.54 -3.33
N ALA A 241 -0.06 3.54 -4.52
CA ALA A 241 -0.25 4.74 -5.34
C ALA A 241 -1.69 5.25 -5.28
N GLY A 242 -1.85 6.56 -5.38
CA GLY A 242 -3.14 7.21 -5.50
C GLY A 242 -3.00 8.64 -6.04
N GLN A 243 -4.11 9.22 -6.48
CA GLN A 243 -4.15 10.59 -6.93
C GLN A 243 -4.40 11.56 -5.76
N LEU A 244 -3.68 12.66 -5.73
CA LEU A 244 -3.87 13.77 -4.81
C LEU A 244 -4.98 14.71 -5.31
N ASN A 245 -5.56 15.50 -4.39
CA ASN A 245 -6.59 16.48 -4.69
C ASN A 245 -6.16 17.55 -5.72
N ASP A 246 -4.85 17.75 -5.87
CA ASP A 246 -4.27 18.70 -6.84
C ASP A 246 -3.91 18.07 -8.19
N GLY A 247 -4.28 16.80 -8.41
CA GLY A 247 -4.08 16.06 -9.65
C GLY A 247 -2.72 15.39 -9.78
N ARG A 248 -1.77 15.64 -8.87
CA ARG A 248 -0.51 14.88 -8.80
C ARG A 248 -0.77 13.47 -8.27
N PHE A 249 0.24 12.61 -8.29
CA PHE A 249 0.16 11.27 -7.75
C PHE A 249 1.16 11.11 -6.61
N PHE A 250 0.71 10.42 -5.56
CA PHE A 250 1.50 10.13 -4.37
C PHE A 250 1.63 8.61 -4.24
N ILE A 251 2.87 8.15 -4.00
CA ILE A 251 3.21 6.74 -3.89
C ILE A 251 3.96 6.57 -2.59
N THR A 252 3.46 5.76 -1.66
CA THR A 252 4.23 5.31 -0.49
C THR A 252 4.81 3.94 -0.77
N TYR A 253 6.00 3.64 -0.25
CA TYR A 253 6.65 2.36 -0.46
C TYR A 253 7.73 2.08 0.58
N ARG A 254 8.06 0.81 0.75
CA ARG A 254 9.29 0.41 1.42
C ARG A 254 10.46 0.68 0.48
N PHE A 255 11.38 1.53 0.89
CA PHE A 255 12.68 1.59 0.27
C PHE A 255 13.57 0.50 0.87
N HIS A 256 14.02 -0.43 0.04
CA HIS A 256 14.90 -1.52 0.42
C HIS A 256 16.29 -1.27 -0.16
N GLN A 257 17.24 -0.90 0.68
CA GLN A 257 18.59 -0.60 0.24
C GLN A 257 19.32 -1.90 -0.15
N GLY A 258 19.99 -1.88 -1.30
CA GLY A 258 20.74 -3.01 -1.81
C GLY A 258 19.92 -4.05 -2.56
N GLY A 259 18.60 -3.87 -2.65
CA GLY A 259 17.71 -4.69 -3.47
C GLY A 259 17.58 -6.16 -3.06
N ALA A 260 18.47 -6.68 -2.24
CA ALA A 260 18.43 -8.07 -1.83
C ALA A 260 17.21 -8.35 -0.96
N GLY A 261 16.34 -9.24 -1.42
CA GLY A 261 15.03 -9.52 -0.87
C GLY A 261 14.99 -10.24 0.47
N GLY A 262 15.98 -10.05 1.35
CA GLY A 262 16.00 -10.66 2.68
C GLY A 262 15.36 -9.74 3.72
N MET A 263 14.47 -10.28 4.56
CA MET A 263 13.98 -9.58 5.72
C MET A 263 15.06 -9.54 6.82
N GLY A 264 15.30 -8.32 7.36
CA GLY A 264 16.24 -8.12 8.45
C GLY A 264 17.72 -8.18 8.08
N CYS A 265 18.06 -8.25 6.78
CA CYS A 265 19.46 -8.31 6.31
C CYS A 265 19.95 -6.99 5.71
N SER A 266 19.12 -5.98 5.58
CA SER A 266 19.43 -4.73 4.91
C SER A 266 18.60 -3.59 5.47
N SER A 267 19.02 -2.36 5.21
CA SER A 267 18.27 -1.17 5.61
C SER A 267 16.93 -1.12 4.89
N GLN A 268 15.86 -1.01 5.66
CA GLN A 268 14.50 -0.81 5.18
C GLN A 268 13.94 0.48 5.76
N ASN A 269 13.29 1.27 4.93
CA ASN A 269 12.76 2.58 5.34
C ASN A 269 11.43 2.86 4.65
N LEU A 270 10.61 3.70 5.26
CA LEU A 270 9.38 4.18 4.64
C LEU A 270 9.67 5.43 3.81
N PHE A 271 9.49 5.33 2.50
CA PHE A 271 9.61 6.47 1.60
C PHE A 271 8.29 6.75 0.90
N SER A 272 8.20 7.94 0.32
CA SER A 272 7.15 8.30 -0.62
C SER A 272 7.76 8.94 -1.87
N ALA A 273 6.96 9.01 -2.92
CA ALA A 273 7.30 9.73 -4.14
C ALA A 273 6.10 10.53 -4.64
N ILE A 274 6.37 11.66 -5.28
CA ILE A 274 5.38 12.46 -5.99
C ILE A 274 5.73 12.43 -7.47
N THR A 275 4.71 12.24 -8.29
CA THR A 275 4.85 12.21 -9.74
C THR A 275 3.63 12.82 -10.44
N ASP A 276 3.69 12.88 -11.75
CA ASP A 276 2.60 13.38 -12.60
C ASP A 276 2.09 12.28 -13.57
N ARG A 277 0.98 12.59 -14.24
CA ARG A 277 0.35 11.70 -15.20
C ARG A 277 1.26 11.37 -16.39
N ALA A 278 2.02 12.35 -16.89
CA ALA A 278 2.92 12.15 -18.03
C ALA A 278 4.01 11.13 -17.71
N SER A 279 4.61 11.21 -16.52
CA SER A 279 5.59 10.26 -16.02
C SER A 279 5.01 8.84 -15.88
N LEU A 280 3.76 8.73 -15.40
CA LEU A 280 3.08 7.43 -15.26
C LEU A 280 2.76 6.81 -16.62
N LEU A 281 2.46 7.61 -17.64
CA LEU A 281 2.14 7.15 -19.00
C LEU A 281 3.37 6.94 -19.87
N SER A 282 4.53 7.54 -19.55
CA SER A 282 5.74 7.43 -20.36
C SER A 282 6.22 5.98 -20.47
N SER A 283 6.60 5.55 -21.66
CA SER A 283 7.27 4.27 -21.90
C SER A 283 8.79 4.33 -21.65
N SER A 284 9.32 5.51 -21.31
CA SER A 284 10.74 5.74 -21.08
C SER A 284 11.02 6.12 -19.63
N ARG A 285 11.87 5.33 -18.95
CA ARG A 285 12.36 5.67 -17.60
C ARG A 285 12.99 7.07 -17.54
N LYS A 286 13.65 7.51 -18.61
CA LYS A 286 14.36 8.80 -18.66
C LYS A 286 13.42 10.00 -18.70
N GLU A 287 12.19 9.81 -19.16
CA GLU A 287 11.15 10.85 -19.24
C GLU A 287 10.24 10.88 -18.02
N ALA A 288 10.32 9.86 -17.17
CA ALA A 288 9.55 9.80 -15.94
C ALA A 288 10.28 10.54 -14.82
N HIS A 289 9.54 11.37 -14.08
CA HIS A 289 10.05 12.17 -12.97
C HIS A 289 9.41 11.73 -11.66
N MET A 290 10.25 11.45 -10.66
CA MET A 290 9.83 11.06 -9.31
C MET A 290 10.55 11.94 -8.29
N ARG A 291 9.78 12.70 -7.50
CA ARG A 291 10.32 13.41 -6.34
C ARG A 291 10.21 12.51 -5.12
N ILE A 292 11.31 11.86 -4.75
CA ILE A 292 11.38 10.95 -3.61
C ILE A 292 11.47 11.75 -2.31
N ILE A 293 10.70 11.34 -1.30
CA ILE A 293 10.62 11.97 0.01
C ILE A 293 10.67 10.87 1.07
N PRO A 294 11.73 10.81 1.91
CA PRO A 294 11.76 9.94 3.07
C PRO A 294 10.69 10.34 4.09
N LEU A 295 9.97 9.37 4.64
CA LEU A 295 8.96 9.59 5.67
C LEU A 295 9.42 9.08 7.04
N ASP A 296 10.00 7.89 7.11
CA ASP A 296 10.56 7.32 8.34
C ASP A 296 11.70 6.35 8.05
N TYR A 297 12.56 6.17 9.04
CA TYR A 297 13.71 5.27 9.02
C TYR A 297 13.57 4.24 10.13
N ASP A 298 13.83 2.97 9.82
CA ASP A 298 13.84 1.90 10.80
C ASP A 298 15.25 1.74 11.36
N GLY A 299 15.42 2.15 12.62
CA GLY A 299 16.70 2.10 13.36
C GLY A 299 16.98 0.73 14.01
N ALA A 300 16.09 -0.26 13.85
CA ALA A 300 16.30 -1.57 14.44
C ALA A 300 17.48 -2.31 13.82
N ALA A 301 18.18 -3.13 14.62
CA ALA A 301 19.26 -3.99 14.13
C ALA A 301 18.77 -4.98 13.04
N LYS A 302 17.49 -5.34 13.09
CA LYS A 302 16.78 -6.11 12.05
C LYS A 302 15.59 -5.27 11.61
N ALA A 303 15.84 -4.33 10.71
CA ALA A 303 14.81 -3.46 10.18
C ALA A 303 13.72 -4.26 9.47
N ASP A 304 12.46 -3.93 9.75
CA ASP A 304 11.29 -4.47 9.05
C ASP A 304 10.16 -3.45 9.05
N THR A 305 9.91 -2.85 7.91
CA THR A 305 9.00 -1.72 7.76
C THR A 305 8.44 -1.64 6.34
N GLY A 306 7.46 -0.79 6.11
CA GLY A 306 7.17 -0.17 4.82
C GLY A 306 6.01 -0.72 4.02
N TYR A 307 5.27 -1.71 4.47
CA TYR A 307 3.93 -1.93 3.93
C TYR A 307 3.03 -0.87 4.53
N SER A 308 2.54 0.00 3.70
CA SER A 308 1.83 1.20 4.11
C SER A 308 0.47 1.33 3.44
N GLY A 309 -0.35 2.22 3.95
CA GLY A 309 -1.54 2.75 3.32
C GLY A 309 -1.61 4.24 3.57
N TRP A 310 -2.38 4.97 2.79
CA TRP A 310 -2.55 6.40 3.00
C TRP A 310 -3.90 6.92 2.50
N ILE A 311 -4.31 8.04 3.04
CA ILE A 311 -5.46 8.83 2.59
C ILE A 311 -5.05 10.31 2.50
N GLN A 312 -5.84 11.11 1.79
CA GLN A 312 -5.74 12.55 1.82
C GLN A 312 -7.09 13.15 2.25
N PHE A 313 -7.05 14.07 3.22
CA PHE A 313 -8.21 14.86 3.61
C PHE A 313 -8.50 15.98 2.60
N ALA A 314 -9.72 16.50 2.60
CA ALA A 314 -10.13 17.55 1.67
C ALA A 314 -9.29 18.83 1.76
N ASP A 315 -8.71 19.13 2.92
CA ASP A 315 -7.83 20.29 3.15
C ASP A 315 -6.36 20.05 2.76
N GLY A 316 -6.08 18.90 2.10
CA GLY A 316 -4.77 18.54 1.57
C GLY A 316 -3.82 17.86 2.56
N GLU A 317 -4.19 17.68 3.84
CA GLU A 317 -3.42 16.85 4.77
C GLU A 317 -3.41 15.40 4.30
N ILE A 318 -2.24 14.77 4.29
CA ILE A 318 -2.05 13.35 3.99
C ILE A 318 -1.81 12.62 5.31
N TYR A 319 -2.50 11.51 5.50
CA TYR A 319 -2.26 10.61 6.62
C TYR A 319 -1.81 9.25 6.10
N VAL A 320 -0.63 8.82 6.51
CA VAL A 320 -0.01 7.54 6.13
C VAL A 320 -0.01 6.62 7.34
N VAL A 321 -0.31 5.36 7.15
CA VAL A 321 -0.06 4.30 8.14
C VAL A 321 1.05 3.38 7.66
N ASN A 322 1.85 2.88 8.59
CA ASN A 322 2.97 2.01 8.30
C ASN A 322 3.23 1.09 9.50
N TYR A 323 3.78 -0.11 9.26
CA TYR A 323 4.39 -0.87 10.34
C TYR A 323 5.89 -0.66 10.35
N ILE A 324 6.50 -0.74 11.53
CA ILE A 324 7.93 -0.52 11.73
C ILE A 324 8.38 -1.19 13.03
N VAL A 325 9.59 -1.75 13.04
CA VAL A 325 10.17 -2.31 14.27
C VAL A 325 10.82 -1.21 15.10
N ASP A 326 11.81 -0.50 14.57
CA ASP A 326 12.48 0.66 15.14
C ASP A 326 12.81 0.52 16.66
N ASP A 327 12.05 1.22 17.53
CA ASP A 327 12.24 1.26 18.99
C ASP A 327 11.47 0.17 19.76
N HIS A 328 10.78 -0.74 19.07
CA HIS A 328 9.98 -1.81 19.69
C HIS A 328 10.68 -3.18 19.69
N ARG A 329 11.96 -3.20 20.02
CA ARG A 329 12.82 -4.40 20.06
C ARG A 329 12.84 -5.14 18.72
N ASP A 330 12.20 -6.34 18.66
CA ASP A 330 12.11 -7.19 17.47
C ASP A 330 10.67 -7.34 16.96
N ARG A 331 9.77 -6.42 17.36
CA ARG A 331 8.34 -6.50 17.05
C ARG A 331 7.88 -5.32 16.22
N GLY A 332 7.09 -5.64 15.20
CA GLY A 332 6.39 -4.62 14.43
C GLY A 332 5.32 -3.92 15.27
N GLN A 333 5.20 -2.61 15.08
CA GLN A 333 4.16 -1.75 15.61
C GLN A 333 3.52 -0.95 14.48
N ILE A 334 2.30 -0.46 14.65
CA ILE A 334 1.64 0.39 13.65
C ILE A 334 1.79 1.85 14.06
N ARG A 335 2.37 2.65 13.14
CA ARG A 335 2.51 4.11 13.26
C ARG A 335 1.68 4.84 12.22
N GLY A 336 1.18 6.02 12.60
CA GLY A 336 0.56 7.00 11.73
C GLY A 336 1.50 8.19 11.49
N TYR A 337 1.38 8.81 10.31
CA TYR A 337 2.18 9.98 9.93
C TYR A 337 1.26 11.00 9.30
N SER A 338 1.21 12.21 9.86
CA SER A 338 0.51 13.34 9.28
C SER A 338 1.50 14.28 8.61
N LEU A 339 1.22 14.67 7.38
CA LEU A 339 2.07 15.59 6.62
C LEU A 339 1.27 16.44 5.63
N ARG A 340 1.85 17.57 5.24
CA ARG A 340 1.38 18.41 4.14
C ARG A 340 2.51 18.60 3.14
N LEU A 341 2.19 18.42 1.88
CA LEU A 341 3.13 18.71 0.80
C LEU A 341 3.18 20.22 0.56
N ALA A 342 4.37 20.77 0.32
CA ALA A 342 4.48 22.14 -0.13
C ALA A 342 3.80 22.29 -1.49
N CYS A 343 3.10 23.42 -1.71
CA CYS A 343 2.59 23.79 -3.03
C CYS A 343 3.73 23.76 -4.03
N GLY A 344 3.57 23.05 -5.15
CA GLY A 344 4.56 22.98 -6.21
C GLY A 344 4.78 24.36 -6.84
N GLU A 345 6.03 24.69 -7.09
CA GLU A 345 6.45 25.88 -7.85
C GLU A 345 6.04 25.71 -9.33
N ARG A 346 4.77 25.89 -9.64
CA ARG A 346 4.27 26.35 -10.97
C ARG A 346 2.99 27.13 -10.76
N GLY A 347 3.12 28.43 -10.64
CA GLY A 347 2.26 29.54 -11.03
C GLY A 347 0.75 29.32 -11.07
N THR A 348 0.13 28.99 -9.96
CA THR A 348 -1.19 29.51 -9.56
C THR A 348 -1.23 29.40 -8.04
N CYS A 349 -0.83 30.46 -7.40
CA CYS A 349 -1.00 30.66 -5.97
C CYS A 349 -2.52 30.71 -5.70
N CYS A 350 -3.07 29.78 -4.91
CA CYS A 350 -4.34 30.04 -4.27
C CYS A 350 -4.14 31.21 -3.30
N ASP A 351 -4.97 32.23 -3.42
CA ASP A 351 -4.94 33.49 -2.64
C ASP A 351 -5.23 33.32 -1.13
N VAL A 352 -4.81 32.22 -0.50
CA VAL A 352 -5.15 31.92 0.91
C VAL A 352 -3.94 31.51 1.76
N CYS A 353 -2.70 31.66 1.30
CA CYS A 353 -1.53 31.52 2.17
C CYS A 353 -1.00 32.90 2.58
N PRO A 354 -1.07 33.28 3.87
CA PRO A 354 -0.36 34.47 4.33
C PRO A 354 1.13 34.22 4.18
N THR A 355 1.82 35.09 3.46
CA THR A 355 3.28 35.10 3.34
C THR A 355 3.92 35.35 4.70
N PRO A 356 4.81 34.49 5.21
CA PRO A 356 5.67 34.91 6.31
C PRO A 356 6.68 35.93 5.79
N GLU A 357 6.77 37.08 6.43
CA GLU A 357 7.85 38.04 6.19
C GLU A 357 9.20 37.35 6.47
N VAL A 358 9.94 37.06 5.42
CA VAL A 358 11.31 36.55 5.54
C VAL A 358 12.25 37.72 5.72
N GLY A 359 12.68 37.97 6.96
CA GLY A 359 13.80 38.86 7.25
C GLY A 359 15.05 38.31 6.57
N ILE A 360 15.63 39.11 5.68
CA ILE A 360 16.91 38.79 5.01
C ILE A 360 18.05 38.86 6.06
N VAL A 361 18.51 37.69 6.49
CA VAL A 361 19.77 37.60 7.24
C VAL A 361 20.92 37.68 6.22
N LYS A 362 21.63 38.81 6.18
CA LYS A 362 22.87 38.95 5.42
C LYS A 362 23.94 38.07 6.06
N CYS A 363 24.36 37.03 5.35
CA CYS A 363 25.56 36.28 5.73
C CYS A 363 26.79 37.14 5.47
N GLY A 364 27.45 37.63 6.54
CA GLY A 364 28.71 38.36 6.46
C GLY A 364 29.82 37.40 6.09
N ILE A 365 30.54 37.70 5.01
CA ILE A 365 31.82 37.07 4.66
C ILE A 365 32.86 37.64 5.61
N LEU A 366 33.56 36.79 6.37
CA LEU A 366 34.79 37.19 7.12
C LEU A 366 35.95 37.29 6.13
N PRO A 367 36.76 38.36 6.17
CA PRO A 367 37.99 38.39 5.42
C PRO A 367 39.11 37.58 6.10
N GLU A 368 40.08 37.15 5.31
CA GLU A 368 41.23 36.29 5.57
C GLU A 368 41.95 36.47 6.92
#